data_da3b9c18699b29899fb7189315dac3e5
#
_entry.id   da3b9c18699b29899fb7189315dac3e5
#
_cell.length_a   1.000
_cell.length_b   1.000
_cell.length_c   1.000
_cell.angle_alpha   90.00
_cell.angle_beta   90.00
_cell.angle_gamma   90.00
#
_symmetry.space_group_name_H-M   'P 1'
#
loop_
_entity.id
_entity.type
_entity.pdbx_description
1 polymer ?
#
loop_
_entity_poly.entity_id
_entity_poly.type
_entity_poly.pdbx_seq_one_letter_code
_entity_poly.pdbx_strand_id
1 'polypeptide(L)'
;EVAINEAMLTREIDATIPGIKAKAVEAMAAEYATKDEAMQGIATRITDGYRKDRPEDYVKYQVEIARAVAATQSAYSQNIFPAMKANWAAYPVNIGHFTSPGCMRCHDGNHASAEGVELTRDCVACHTILTQGSGERAAIAATQEGLPFEHPEDIGDEWQTTGCYECHTGVQ
;
A
#
# COMPACT_ATOMS: atom_id res chain seq x y z
N GLU A 1 8.95 1.62 -3.11
CA GLU A 1 9.19 1.50 -4.57
C GLU A 1 8.03 0.79 -5.27
N VAL A 2 7.48 -0.31 -4.73
CA VAL A 2 6.35 -1.05 -5.34
C VAL A 2 5.15 -0.13 -5.59
N ALA A 3 4.70 0.63 -4.59
CA ALA A 3 3.57 1.55 -4.73
C ALA A 3 3.79 2.65 -5.79
N ILE A 4 5.02 3.11 -5.97
CA ILE A 4 5.35 4.07 -7.03
C ILE A 4 5.33 3.39 -8.40
N ASN A 5 5.81 2.15 -8.51
CA ASN A 5 5.72 1.39 -9.77
C ASN A 5 4.25 1.16 -10.16
N GLU A 6 3.39 0.85 -9.19
CA GLU A 6 1.96 0.70 -9.39
C GLU A 6 1.33 2.00 -9.90
N ALA A 7 1.59 3.13 -9.24
CA ALA A 7 1.11 4.44 -9.68
C ALA A 7 1.60 4.81 -11.10
N MET A 8 2.77 4.34 -11.51
CA MET A 8 3.26 4.50 -12.88
C MET A 8 2.52 3.58 -13.87
N LEU A 9 2.24 2.34 -13.49
CA LEU A 9 1.48 1.40 -14.31
C LEU A 9 0.03 1.87 -14.52
N THR A 10 -0.60 2.41 -13.49
CA THR A 10 -1.94 3.00 -13.56
C THR A 10 -2.00 4.39 -14.19
N ARG A 11 -0.84 4.93 -14.57
CA ARG A 11 -0.68 6.28 -15.17
C ARG A 11 -1.07 7.45 -14.26
N GLU A 12 -1.12 7.23 -12.97
CA GLU A 12 -1.23 8.30 -11.97
C GLU A 12 0.06 9.13 -11.92
N ILE A 13 1.21 8.46 -12.11
CA ILE A 13 2.50 9.10 -12.33
C ILE A 13 2.93 8.83 -13.78
N ASP A 14 3.18 9.91 -14.53
CA ASP A 14 3.68 9.80 -15.89
C ASP A 14 5.16 9.38 -15.89
N ALA A 15 5.41 8.15 -16.36
CA ALA A 15 6.75 7.57 -16.42
C ALA A 15 7.69 8.29 -17.40
N THR A 16 7.18 9.13 -18.28
CA THR A 16 7.99 9.88 -19.26
C THR A 16 8.67 11.09 -18.66
N ILE A 17 8.27 11.52 -17.45
CA ILE A 17 8.90 12.65 -16.77
C ILE A 17 10.31 12.24 -16.29
N PRO A 18 11.38 12.89 -16.74
CA PRO A 18 12.74 12.48 -16.42
C PRO A 18 13.03 12.50 -14.91
N GLY A 19 13.35 11.34 -14.34
CA GLY A 19 13.73 11.21 -12.93
C GLY A 19 12.60 11.20 -11.93
N ILE A 20 11.33 11.18 -12.35
CA ILE A 20 10.17 11.25 -11.44
C ILE A 20 10.13 10.09 -10.46
N LYS A 21 10.41 8.86 -10.89
CA LYS A 21 10.44 7.70 -10.03
C LYS A 21 11.42 7.87 -8.86
N ALA A 22 12.64 8.29 -9.16
CA ALA A 22 13.68 8.49 -8.14
C ALA A 22 13.25 9.54 -7.11
N LYS A 23 12.72 10.68 -7.57
CA LYS A 23 12.26 11.76 -6.68
C LYS A 23 11.05 11.34 -5.84
N ALA A 24 10.11 10.59 -6.41
CA ALA A 24 8.95 10.07 -5.68
C ALA A 24 9.37 9.05 -4.61
N VAL A 25 10.24 8.11 -4.95
CA VAL A 25 10.75 7.10 -4.01
C VAL A 25 11.57 7.76 -2.89
N GLU A 26 12.43 8.72 -3.21
CA GLU A 26 13.22 9.50 -2.23
C GLU A 26 12.30 10.27 -1.28
N ALA A 27 11.27 10.94 -1.82
CA ALA A 27 10.31 11.67 -1.01
C ALA A 27 9.51 10.75 -0.08
N MET A 28 9.10 9.55 -0.54
CA MET A 28 8.42 8.57 0.31
C MET A 28 9.35 7.97 1.38
N ALA A 29 10.63 7.85 1.10
CA ALA A 29 11.61 7.26 2.02
C ALA A 29 12.08 8.24 3.10
N ALA A 30 11.78 9.51 2.98
CA ALA A 30 12.14 10.51 3.98
C ALA A 30 11.38 10.31 5.28
N GLU A 31 12.00 10.66 6.39
CA GLU A 31 11.38 10.63 7.71
C GLU A 31 10.48 11.84 7.91
N TYR A 32 9.26 11.59 8.40
CA TYR A 32 8.28 12.60 8.78
C TYR A 32 7.66 12.22 10.12
N ALA A 33 7.48 13.19 11.01
CA ALA A 33 6.92 12.92 12.34
C ALA A 33 5.39 12.71 12.29
N THR A 34 4.72 13.36 11.34
CA THR A 34 3.26 13.30 11.17
C THR A 34 2.87 13.09 9.71
N LYS A 35 1.62 12.69 9.50
CA LYS A 35 1.05 12.57 8.15
C LYS A 35 1.03 13.93 7.42
N ASP A 36 0.68 15.00 8.13
CA ASP A 36 0.61 16.34 7.54
C ASP A 36 1.99 16.85 7.12
N GLU A 37 3.02 16.62 7.94
CA GLU A 37 4.41 16.91 7.56
C GLU A 37 4.84 16.09 6.33
N ALA A 38 4.42 14.81 6.26
CA ALA A 38 4.71 13.99 5.09
C ALA A 38 4.06 14.55 3.82
N MET A 39 2.79 14.97 3.89
CA MET A 39 2.11 15.55 2.73
C MET A 39 2.84 16.81 2.23
N GLN A 40 3.21 17.71 3.14
CA GLN A 40 3.95 18.93 2.80
C GLN A 40 5.37 18.59 2.31
N GLY A 41 6.08 17.72 3.01
CA GLY A 41 7.45 17.35 2.70
C GLY A 41 7.59 16.64 1.35
N ILE A 42 6.65 15.75 1.01
CA ILE A 42 6.60 15.10 -0.32
C ILE A 42 6.42 16.13 -1.42
N ALA A 43 5.46 17.06 -1.26
CA ALA A 43 5.21 18.10 -2.24
C ALA A 43 6.45 18.99 -2.43
N THR A 44 7.05 19.44 -1.34
CA THR A 44 8.25 20.27 -1.36
C THR A 44 9.43 19.57 -2.01
N ARG A 45 9.75 18.34 -1.58
CA ARG A 45 10.91 17.58 -2.09
C ARG A 45 10.83 17.34 -3.59
N ILE A 46 9.67 16.90 -4.09
CA ILE A 46 9.49 16.66 -5.52
C ILE A 46 9.54 17.98 -6.30
N THR A 47 8.75 18.97 -5.89
CA THR A 47 8.63 20.24 -6.62
C THR A 47 9.94 21.04 -6.63
N ASP A 48 10.56 21.22 -5.46
CA ASP A 48 11.80 21.97 -5.35
C ASP A 48 12.98 21.22 -5.93
N GLY A 49 12.95 19.87 -5.85
CA GLY A 49 13.91 19.02 -6.53
C GLY A 49 13.89 19.22 -8.04
N TYR A 50 12.71 19.37 -8.67
CA TYR A 50 12.64 19.71 -10.09
C TYR A 50 13.07 21.16 -10.38
N ARG A 51 12.60 22.10 -9.59
CA ARG A 51 12.99 23.53 -9.77
C ARG A 51 14.49 23.74 -9.70
N LYS A 52 15.16 23.01 -8.79
CA LYS A 52 16.59 23.12 -8.57
C LYS A 52 17.41 22.36 -9.61
N ASP A 53 17.08 21.09 -9.82
CA ASP A 53 17.92 20.17 -10.58
C ASP A 53 17.56 20.12 -12.07
N ARG A 54 16.31 20.43 -12.41
CA ARG A 54 15.73 20.29 -13.75
C ARG A 54 14.70 21.41 -14.05
N PRO A 55 15.10 22.69 -14.04
CA PRO A 55 14.15 23.80 -14.18
C PRO A 55 13.37 23.80 -15.50
N GLU A 56 13.98 23.34 -16.59
CA GLU A 56 13.31 23.22 -17.87
C GLU A 56 12.24 22.11 -17.86
N ASP A 57 12.53 20.97 -17.25
CA ASP A 57 11.55 19.89 -17.08
C ASP A 57 10.42 20.32 -16.14
N TYR A 58 10.73 21.10 -15.09
CA TYR A 58 9.72 21.66 -14.22
C TYR A 58 8.70 22.52 -14.98
N VAL A 59 9.18 23.41 -15.84
CA VAL A 59 8.30 24.29 -16.66
C VAL A 59 7.49 23.44 -17.64
N LYS A 60 8.14 22.47 -18.28
CA LYS A 60 7.53 21.63 -19.31
C LYS A 60 6.45 20.68 -18.75
N TYR A 61 6.68 20.10 -17.58
CA TYR A 61 5.86 19.04 -16.98
C TYR A 61 5.17 19.49 -15.68
N GLN A 62 4.90 20.79 -15.52
CA GLN A 62 4.39 21.35 -14.25
C GLN A 62 3.10 20.67 -13.76
N VAL A 63 2.17 20.38 -14.66
CA VAL A 63 0.89 19.76 -14.35
C VAL A 63 1.09 18.27 -13.98
N GLU A 64 1.89 17.58 -14.75
CA GLU A 64 2.19 16.16 -14.55
C GLU A 64 2.99 15.95 -13.25
N ILE A 65 3.92 16.85 -12.93
CA ILE A 65 4.64 16.85 -11.65
C ILE A 65 3.67 17.04 -10.47
N ALA A 66 2.71 17.95 -10.59
CA ALA A 66 1.69 18.14 -9.55
C ALA A 66 0.83 16.88 -9.36
N ARG A 67 0.47 16.19 -10.44
CA ARG A 67 -0.22 14.90 -10.37
C ARG A 67 0.65 13.83 -9.71
N ALA A 68 1.93 13.76 -10.06
CA ALA A 68 2.87 12.83 -9.46
C ALA A 68 3.06 13.08 -7.95
N VAL A 69 3.05 14.34 -7.51
CA VAL A 69 3.03 14.70 -6.09
C VAL A 69 1.79 14.12 -5.41
N ALA A 70 0.60 14.35 -5.96
CA ALA A 70 -0.65 13.85 -5.38
C ALA A 70 -0.68 12.31 -5.32
N ALA A 71 -0.24 11.62 -6.38
CA ALA A 71 -0.14 10.17 -6.41
C ALA A 71 0.87 9.62 -5.38
N THR A 72 2.03 10.30 -5.22
CA THR A 72 3.03 9.94 -4.21
C THR A 72 2.50 10.14 -2.78
N GLN A 73 1.76 11.21 -2.52
CA GLN A 73 1.09 11.45 -1.24
C GLN A 73 0.03 10.38 -0.94
N SER A 74 -0.75 9.98 -1.95
CA SER A 74 -1.72 8.90 -1.84
C SER A 74 -1.02 7.58 -1.50
N ALA A 75 0.01 7.21 -2.25
CA ALA A 75 0.82 6.03 -1.99
C ALA A 75 1.43 6.04 -0.58
N TYR A 76 1.96 7.18 -0.12
CA TYR A 76 2.48 7.33 1.25
C TYR A 76 1.39 7.07 2.29
N SER A 77 0.23 7.70 2.12
CA SER A 77 -0.88 7.61 3.07
C SER A 77 -1.42 6.19 3.27
N GLN A 78 -1.29 5.35 2.26
CA GLN A 78 -1.76 3.96 2.27
C GLN A 78 -0.71 2.97 2.79
N ASN A 79 0.56 3.35 2.81
CA ASN A 79 1.65 2.42 3.09
C ASN A 79 2.52 2.80 4.30
N ILE A 80 2.47 4.03 4.77
CA ILE A 80 3.35 4.52 5.85
C ILE A 80 2.53 5.29 6.88
N PHE A 81 2.71 4.91 8.15
CA PHE A 81 1.94 5.42 9.28
C PHE A 81 2.89 5.96 10.37
N PRO A 82 3.29 7.24 10.29
CA PRO A 82 4.29 7.82 11.21
C PRO A 82 3.89 7.72 12.68
N ALA A 83 2.62 7.99 13.01
CA ALA A 83 2.12 7.92 14.38
C ALA A 83 2.26 6.53 15.00
N MET A 84 2.15 5.47 14.18
CA MET A 84 2.34 4.08 14.60
C MET A 84 3.78 3.61 14.44
N LYS A 85 4.69 4.45 13.95
CA LYS A 85 6.07 4.09 13.55
C LYS A 85 6.11 2.91 12.57
N ALA A 86 5.05 2.74 11.79
CA ALA A 86 4.90 1.66 10.81
C ALA A 86 5.39 2.11 9.44
N ASN A 87 6.45 1.50 8.97
CA ASN A 87 7.03 1.69 7.64
C ASN A 87 7.81 0.44 7.24
N TRP A 88 8.20 0.35 5.98
CA TRP A 88 8.95 -0.81 5.46
C TRP A 88 10.34 -1.02 6.11
N ALA A 89 10.95 0.01 6.70
CA ALA A 89 12.24 -0.13 7.38
C ALA A 89 12.06 -0.71 8.78
N ALA A 90 11.00 -0.32 9.49
CA ALA A 90 10.68 -0.83 10.82
C ALA A 90 10.17 -2.28 10.78
N TYR A 91 9.45 -2.62 9.71
CA TYR A 91 8.86 -3.95 9.52
C TYR A 91 9.16 -4.47 8.11
N PRO A 92 10.42 -4.82 7.81
CA PRO A 92 10.83 -5.24 6.46
C PRO A 92 10.15 -6.53 5.99
N VAL A 93 9.59 -7.33 6.90
CA VAL A 93 8.85 -8.57 6.63
C VAL A 93 7.35 -8.37 6.78
N ASN A 94 6.83 -7.18 6.49
CA ASN A 94 5.38 -6.92 6.47
C ASN A 94 4.69 -7.43 5.21
N ILE A 95 5.43 -8.03 4.30
CA ILE A 95 4.85 -8.64 3.11
C ILE A 95 4.30 -10.01 3.50
N GLY A 96 2.99 -10.11 3.43
CA GLY A 96 2.28 -11.36 3.72
C GLY A 96 1.81 -11.45 5.16
N HIS A 97 0.99 -12.46 5.39
CA HIS A 97 0.38 -12.83 6.66
C HIS A 97 0.15 -14.35 6.72
N PHE A 98 0.74 -15.07 5.76
CA PHE A 98 0.52 -16.50 5.60
C PHE A 98 1.37 -17.33 6.57
N THR A 99 2.66 -16.99 6.70
CA THR A 99 3.60 -17.68 7.59
C THR A 99 4.11 -16.81 8.74
N SER A 100 3.65 -15.57 8.81
CA SER A 100 3.96 -14.61 9.87
C SER A 100 2.78 -13.64 10.02
N PRO A 101 2.60 -12.97 11.18
CA PRO A 101 1.48 -12.05 11.36
C PRO A 101 1.46 -10.90 10.33
N GLY A 102 2.60 -10.42 9.85
CA GLY A 102 2.67 -9.35 8.86
C GLY A 102 1.72 -8.18 9.15
N CYS A 103 0.87 -7.84 8.20
CA CYS A 103 -0.15 -6.79 8.34
C CYS A 103 -1.22 -7.14 9.38
N MET A 104 -1.50 -8.43 9.57
CA MET A 104 -2.48 -8.92 10.56
C MET A 104 -2.01 -8.74 12.00
N ARG A 105 -0.80 -8.23 12.25
CA ARG A 105 -0.37 -7.81 13.59
C ARG A 105 -1.22 -6.66 14.13
N CYS A 106 -1.73 -5.83 13.25
CA CYS A 106 -2.60 -4.71 13.60
C CYS A 106 -4.00 -4.84 12.96
N HIS A 107 -4.09 -5.46 11.77
CA HIS A 107 -5.35 -5.73 11.09
C HIS A 107 -5.93 -7.09 11.51
N ASP A 108 -6.12 -7.27 12.80
CA ASP A 108 -6.61 -8.53 13.41
C ASP A 108 -8.06 -8.47 13.87
N GLY A 109 -8.73 -7.30 13.69
CA GLY A 109 -10.08 -7.05 14.16
C GLY A 109 -10.17 -6.75 15.66
N ASN A 110 -9.03 -6.73 16.39
CA ASN A 110 -8.99 -6.45 17.83
C ASN A 110 -8.40 -5.07 18.15
N HIS A 111 -7.77 -4.43 17.15
CA HIS A 111 -7.21 -3.11 17.31
C HIS A 111 -8.24 -2.05 16.89
N ALA A 112 -8.58 -1.17 17.81
CA ALA A 112 -9.49 -0.05 17.56
C ALA A 112 -8.85 1.28 17.99
N SER A 113 -9.27 2.37 17.34
CA SER A 113 -8.92 3.72 17.77
C SER A 113 -9.67 4.10 19.05
N ALA A 114 -9.27 5.22 19.67
CA ALA A 114 -10.00 5.76 20.84
C ALA A 114 -11.46 6.12 20.51
N GLU A 115 -11.76 6.37 19.26
CA GLU A 115 -13.10 6.67 18.73
C GLU A 115 -13.90 5.41 18.37
N GLY A 116 -13.32 4.22 18.58
CA GLY A 116 -13.97 2.93 18.33
C GLY A 116 -13.93 2.49 16.86
N VAL A 117 -13.07 3.06 16.03
CA VAL A 117 -12.85 2.60 14.66
C VAL A 117 -11.89 1.43 14.69
N GLU A 118 -12.38 0.25 14.33
CA GLU A 118 -11.58 -0.97 14.25
C GLU A 118 -10.73 -1.01 12.99
N LEU A 119 -9.51 -1.52 13.12
CA LEU A 119 -8.69 -1.88 11.97
C LEU A 119 -9.25 -3.17 11.39
N THR A 120 -9.86 -3.05 10.23
CA THR A 120 -10.52 -4.19 9.57
C THR A 120 -9.54 -5.32 9.30
N ARG A 121 -10.02 -6.55 9.47
CA ARG A 121 -9.35 -7.78 9.08
C ARG A 121 -9.75 -8.25 7.68
N ASP A 122 -10.68 -7.56 7.03
CA ASP A 122 -11.21 -7.97 5.75
C ASP A 122 -10.11 -8.01 4.67
N CYS A 123 -10.04 -9.12 3.95
CA CYS A 123 -9.08 -9.34 2.87
C CYS A 123 -9.19 -8.28 1.78
N VAL A 124 -10.40 -7.81 1.49
CA VAL A 124 -10.63 -6.80 0.44
C VAL A 124 -10.15 -5.40 0.82
N ALA A 125 -9.81 -5.16 2.08
CA ALA A 125 -9.17 -3.91 2.48
C ALA A 125 -7.75 -3.73 1.91
N CYS A 126 -7.08 -4.85 1.58
CA CYS A 126 -5.71 -4.87 1.07
C CYS A 126 -5.59 -5.54 -0.30
N HIS A 127 -6.51 -6.40 -0.66
CA HIS A 127 -6.49 -7.20 -1.87
C HIS A 127 -7.78 -7.04 -2.68
N THR A 128 -7.65 -7.07 -3.99
CA THR A 128 -8.77 -7.36 -4.88
C THR A 128 -8.60 -8.80 -5.37
N ILE A 129 -9.44 -9.70 -4.88
CA ILE A 129 -9.39 -11.11 -5.26
C ILE A 129 -10.10 -11.25 -6.61
N LEU A 130 -9.35 -11.33 -7.68
CA LEU A 130 -9.89 -11.44 -9.03
C LEU A 130 -10.23 -12.88 -9.39
N THR A 131 -9.51 -13.84 -8.83
CA THR A 131 -9.75 -15.27 -9.03
C THR A 131 -9.40 -16.04 -7.76
N GLN A 132 -10.16 -17.07 -7.45
CA GLN A 132 -9.84 -18.02 -6.39
C GLN A 132 -10.38 -19.40 -6.72
N GLY A 133 -9.87 -20.42 -6.02
CA GLY A 133 -10.21 -21.82 -6.27
C GLY A 133 -9.50 -22.40 -7.48
N SER A 134 -9.83 -23.65 -7.80
CA SER A 134 -9.29 -24.38 -8.95
C SER A 134 -10.28 -25.39 -9.51
N GLY A 135 -10.12 -25.78 -10.77
CA GLY A 135 -10.98 -26.73 -11.45
C GLY A 135 -12.43 -26.24 -11.46
N GLU A 136 -13.38 -27.09 -11.07
CA GLU A 136 -14.81 -26.78 -11.07
C GLU A 136 -15.21 -25.75 -9.99
N ARG A 137 -14.34 -25.53 -8.99
CA ARG A 137 -14.54 -24.51 -7.93
C ARG A 137 -13.85 -23.19 -8.23
N ALA A 138 -13.32 -23.02 -9.44
CA ALA A 138 -12.70 -21.77 -9.83
C ALA A 138 -13.76 -20.66 -9.96
N ALA A 139 -13.59 -19.58 -9.23
CA ALA A 139 -14.41 -18.37 -9.29
C ALA A 139 -13.60 -17.21 -9.88
N ILE A 140 -14.24 -16.40 -10.73
CA ILE A 140 -13.65 -15.24 -11.36
C ILE A 140 -14.54 -14.04 -11.03
N ALA A 141 -13.94 -12.95 -10.56
CA ALA A 141 -14.67 -11.72 -10.26
C ALA A 141 -15.31 -11.14 -11.52
N ALA A 142 -16.58 -10.79 -11.42
CA ALA A 142 -17.32 -10.12 -12.49
C ALA A 142 -17.09 -8.59 -12.52
N THR A 143 -16.60 -8.02 -11.41
CA THR A 143 -16.35 -6.58 -11.24
C THR A 143 -14.98 -6.34 -10.64
N GLN A 144 -14.55 -5.07 -10.66
CA GLN A 144 -13.28 -4.65 -10.03
C GLN A 144 -13.32 -4.65 -8.49
N GLU A 145 -14.47 -4.86 -7.90
CA GLU A 145 -14.61 -5.00 -6.44
C GLU A 145 -14.04 -6.32 -5.94
N GLY A 146 -13.91 -7.31 -6.85
CA GLY A 146 -13.34 -8.61 -6.54
C GLY A 146 -14.35 -9.60 -5.94
N LEU A 147 -13.80 -10.69 -5.43
CA LEU A 147 -14.53 -11.77 -4.74
C LEU A 147 -14.30 -11.67 -3.23
N PRO A 148 -15.27 -12.05 -2.41
CA PRO A 148 -15.00 -12.35 -1.00
C PRO A 148 -14.02 -13.52 -0.92
N PHE A 149 -13.15 -13.52 0.10
CA PHE A 149 -12.24 -14.63 0.32
C PHE A 149 -13.01 -15.86 0.80
N GLU A 150 -12.72 -17.01 0.20
CA GLU A 150 -13.19 -18.32 0.63
C GLU A 150 -11.98 -19.21 0.86
N HIS A 151 -11.89 -19.85 2.04
CA HIS A 151 -10.82 -20.78 2.30
C HIS A 151 -10.97 -22.02 1.40
N PRO A 152 -9.89 -22.50 0.75
CA PRO A 152 -9.98 -23.62 -0.21
C PRO A 152 -10.47 -24.94 0.40
N GLU A 153 -10.20 -25.16 1.68
CA GLU A 153 -10.75 -26.26 2.47
C GLU A 153 -11.85 -25.76 3.40
N ASP A 154 -12.85 -26.60 3.64
CA ASP A 154 -13.91 -26.29 4.59
C ASP A 154 -13.39 -26.40 6.03
N ILE A 155 -13.06 -25.26 6.60
CA ILE A 155 -12.64 -25.11 7.99
C ILE A 155 -13.66 -24.29 8.81
N GLY A 156 -14.88 -24.15 8.28
CA GLY A 156 -15.89 -23.26 8.88
C GLY A 156 -15.43 -21.81 8.91
N ASP A 157 -15.76 -21.11 10.00
CA ASP A 157 -15.43 -19.68 10.18
C ASP A 157 -14.09 -19.46 10.91
N GLU A 158 -13.27 -20.48 11.13
CA GLU A 158 -12.00 -20.37 11.85
C GLU A 158 -11.05 -19.34 11.22
N TRP A 159 -11.03 -19.24 9.90
CA TRP A 159 -10.20 -18.25 9.19
C TRP A 159 -10.57 -16.80 9.48
N GLN A 160 -11.78 -16.54 10.00
CA GLN A 160 -12.23 -15.20 10.36
C GLN A 160 -11.68 -14.74 11.71
N THR A 161 -11.31 -15.67 12.58
CA THR A 161 -10.86 -15.40 13.95
C THR A 161 -9.41 -15.74 14.20
N THR A 162 -8.88 -16.77 13.49
CA THR A 162 -7.51 -17.28 13.63
C THR A 162 -6.60 -16.71 12.55
N GLY A 163 -5.37 -16.35 12.89
CA GLY A 163 -4.39 -15.83 11.91
C GLY A 163 -3.95 -16.95 10.96
N CYS A 164 -3.82 -16.64 9.67
CA CYS A 164 -3.35 -17.62 8.67
C CYS A 164 -2.04 -18.30 9.11
N TYR A 165 -1.12 -17.52 9.71
CA TYR A 165 0.18 -17.99 10.20
C TYR A 165 0.09 -18.95 11.37
N GLU A 166 -1.03 -19.06 12.06
CA GLU A 166 -1.22 -20.01 13.18
C GLU A 166 -1.44 -21.42 12.67
N CYS A 167 -2.08 -21.56 11.51
CA CYS A 167 -2.28 -22.84 10.85
C CYS A 167 -1.22 -23.11 9.77
N HIS A 168 -0.83 -22.07 9.02
CA HIS A 168 0.18 -22.17 7.97
C HIS A 168 1.58 -21.83 8.52
N THR A 169 2.16 -22.76 9.26
CA THR A 169 3.43 -22.57 9.97
C THR A 169 4.67 -22.51 9.07
N GLY A 170 4.50 -22.70 7.77
CA GLY A 170 5.62 -22.73 6.81
C GLY A 170 6.52 -23.97 6.91
N VAL A 171 6.17 -24.93 7.76
CA VAL A 171 6.86 -26.21 7.89
C VAL A 171 6.02 -27.25 7.15
N GLN A 172 6.37 -27.52 5.91
CA GLN A 172 5.99 -28.72 5.19
C GLN A 172 7.23 -29.50 4.84
#